data_3b7a1787db59b6b6e7dd1a6c350cb7ea
#
_entry.id   3b7a1787db59b6b6e7dd1a6c350cb7ea
#
_cell.length_a   1.000
_cell.length_b   1.000
_cell.length_c   1.000
_cell.angle_alpha   90.00
_cell.angle_beta   90.00
_cell.angle_gamma   90.00
#
_symmetry.space_group_name_H-M   'P 1'
#
loop_
_entity.id
_entity.type
_entity.pdbx_description
1 polymer ?
#
loop_
_entity_poly.entity_id
_entity_poly.type
_entity_poly.pdbx_seq_one_letter_code
_entity_poly.pdbx_strand_id
1 'polypeptide(L)'
;MAIDINRGTAGLLELPAEVSQDIWAQTLENSVVQRLARKIELPAGGLQIETVLTEPEAGWVGETDEKPVSDHTFGSKIIAPYKVALIELFSDEFRRDKAALYEQLVQRLPGALGRKFDRTVFGHDAAPGDNFDTLAAAPDVALTGSHEGYVNALTSVAAAGGDLSHWVLSPTAEIGALNDVDAAGKPLFLPDVQADGTIGSIYARPAVKSKAVAEGTTVGIAGDWSQAVWGSVEGIKIKFSDQATITKGSDQINLWQRNMFAVLVEAELGFRVADVNRFAKLTQAAAGE
;
A
#
# COMPACT_ATOMS: atom_id res chain seq x y z
N MET A 1 -25.89 29.52 42.21
CA MET A 1 -25.34 28.16 42.22
C MET A 1 -24.99 27.87 40.79
N ALA A 2 -23.73 28.06 40.37
CA ALA A 2 -23.28 27.79 39.01
C ALA A 2 -23.15 26.30 38.89
N ILE A 3 -23.86 25.71 37.93
CA ILE A 3 -23.68 24.33 37.55
C ILE A 3 -22.39 24.28 36.73
N ASP A 4 -21.33 23.80 37.35
CA ASP A 4 -20.07 23.51 36.70
C ASP A 4 -20.31 22.29 35.78
N ILE A 5 -20.58 22.54 34.51
CA ILE A 5 -20.65 21.53 33.49
C ILE A 5 -19.19 21.16 33.15
N ASN A 6 -18.66 20.29 33.97
CA ASN A 6 -17.33 19.76 33.80
C ASN A 6 -17.27 19.00 32.46
N ARG A 7 -16.61 19.60 31.47
CA ARG A 7 -16.32 19.02 30.16
C ARG A 7 -15.39 17.81 30.23
N GLY A 8 -15.02 17.41 31.43
CA GLY A 8 -14.21 16.22 31.67
C GLY A 8 -15.05 14.98 31.51
N THR A 9 -14.74 14.18 30.54
CA THR A 9 -14.95 12.71 30.47
C THR A 9 -16.27 12.14 29.97
N ALA A 10 -17.26 12.92 29.52
CA ALA A 10 -18.53 12.29 29.08
C ALA A 10 -18.79 12.24 27.57
N GLY A 11 -17.90 12.75 26.71
CA GLY A 11 -18.21 12.90 25.28
C GLY A 11 -17.16 12.44 24.29
N LEU A 12 -15.93 12.30 24.69
CA LEU A 12 -14.84 11.86 23.83
C LEU A 12 -14.27 10.55 24.38
N LEU A 13 -14.59 9.44 23.74
CA LEU A 13 -13.81 8.21 23.89
C LEU A 13 -12.50 8.46 23.15
N GLU A 14 -11.55 9.12 23.79
CA GLU A 14 -10.17 9.11 23.30
C GLU A 14 -9.64 7.70 23.46
N LEU A 15 -9.24 7.08 22.35
CA LEU A 15 -8.50 5.83 22.41
C LEU A 15 -7.18 6.10 23.14
N PRO A 16 -6.80 5.28 24.12
CA PRO A 16 -5.47 5.35 24.70
C PRO A 16 -4.41 5.35 23.61
N ALA A 17 -3.30 6.04 23.82
CA ALA A 17 -2.20 6.14 22.85
C ALA A 17 -1.67 4.74 22.44
N GLU A 18 -1.68 3.78 23.36
CA GLU A 18 -1.32 2.39 23.12
C GLU A 18 -2.24 1.73 22.07
N VAL A 19 -3.56 1.88 22.22
CA VAL A 19 -4.53 1.33 21.26
C VAL A 19 -4.39 1.99 19.89
N SER A 20 -4.10 3.28 19.84
CA SER A 20 -3.84 3.98 18.57
C SER A 20 -2.57 3.47 17.88
N GLN A 21 -1.52 3.15 18.64
CA GLN A 21 -0.30 2.54 18.10
C GLN A 21 -0.53 1.12 17.59
N ASP A 22 -1.32 0.32 18.29
CA ASP A 22 -1.67 -1.04 17.86
C ASP A 22 -2.48 -1.03 16.56
N ILE A 23 -3.43 -0.10 16.41
CA ILE A 23 -4.19 0.08 15.17
C ILE A 23 -3.26 0.46 14.02
N TRP A 24 -2.30 1.35 14.28
CA TRP A 24 -1.31 1.75 13.27
C TRP A 24 -0.40 0.58 12.87
N ALA A 25 0.09 -0.18 13.83
CA ALA A 25 0.90 -1.37 13.58
C ALA A 25 0.15 -2.39 12.72
N GLN A 26 -1.13 -2.68 13.05
CA GLN A 26 -1.96 -3.58 12.26
C GLN A 26 -2.27 -3.06 10.85
N THR A 27 -2.34 -1.75 10.66
CA THR A 27 -2.49 -1.17 9.31
C THR A 27 -1.25 -1.43 8.48
N LEU A 28 -0.07 -1.28 9.07
CA LEU A 28 1.21 -1.60 8.42
C LEU A 28 1.30 -3.10 8.05
N GLU A 29 0.90 -3.99 8.94
CA GLU A 29 0.89 -5.43 8.67
C GLU A 29 -0.07 -5.82 7.55
N ASN A 30 -1.21 -5.12 7.43
CA ASN A 30 -2.23 -5.43 6.42
C ASN A 30 -1.96 -4.80 5.04
N SER A 31 -1.10 -3.78 4.96
CA SER A 31 -0.72 -3.15 3.70
C SER A 31 0.59 -3.72 3.18
N VAL A 32 0.54 -4.36 2.04
CA VAL A 32 1.72 -4.91 1.37
C VAL A 32 2.65 -3.80 0.88
N VAL A 33 2.07 -2.72 0.34
CA VAL A 33 2.85 -1.56 -0.13
C VAL A 33 3.65 -0.93 1.01
N GLN A 34 3.01 -0.73 2.18
CA GLN A 34 3.68 -0.15 3.34
C GLN A 34 4.81 -1.03 3.90
N ARG A 35 4.71 -2.35 3.71
CA ARG A 35 5.72 -3.31 4.12
C ARG A 35 6.92 -3.35 3.17
N LEU A 36 6.68 -3.23 1.86
CA LEU A 36 7.72 -3.38 0.83
C LEU A 36 8.42 -2.08 0.48
N ALA A 37 7.67 -0.97 0.41
CA ALA A 37 8.22 0.33 0.06
C ALA A 37 8.88 1.01 1.26
N ARG A 38 9.87 1.87 0.98
CA ARG A 38 10.59 2.62 2.02
C ARG A 38 9.69 3.66 2.68
N LYS A 39 9.60 3.61 4.00
CA LYS A 39 8.88 4.62 4.80
C LYS A 39 9.68 5.90 4.97
N ILE A 40 9.01 7.05 4.82
CA ILE A 40 9.54 8.37 5.17
C ILE A 40 8.53 9.12 6.06
N GLU A 41 9.03 10.04 6.86
CA GLU A 41 8.18 11.00 7.59
C GLU A 41 7.80 12.13 6.64
N LEU A 42 6.49 12.40 6.54
CA LEU A 42 5.94 13.38 5.64
C LEU A 42 5.50 14.62 6.41
N PRO A 43 6.05 15.82 6.13
CA PRO A 43 5.49 17.03 6.68
C PRO A 43 4.13 17.34 6.02
N ALA A 44 3.25 18.05 6.71
CA ALA A 44 1.91 18.40 6.22
C ALA A 44 1.91 19.15 4.88
N GLY A 45 2.98 19.89 4.56
CA GLY A 45 3.18 20.59 3.28
C GLY A 45 3.72 19.73 2.14
N GLY A 46 3.96 18.45 2.38
CA GLY A 46 4.66 17.58 1.43
C GLY A 46 6.17 17.69 1.53
N LEU A 47 6.87 16.78 0.86
CA LEU A 47 8.33 16.69 0.82
C LEU A 47 8.80 16.58 -0.62
N GLN A 48 9.83 17.34 -0.99
CA GLN A 48 10.51 17.17 -2.27
C GLN A 48 11.53 16.04 -2.14
N ILE A 49 11.40 15.04 -3.02
CA ILE A 49 12.34 13.92 -3.12
C ILE A 49 13.19 14.17 -4.36
N GLU A 50 14.50 14.26 -4.16
CA GLU A 50 15.44 14.34 -5.27
C GLU A 50 15.75 12.94 -5.78
N THR A 51 15.69 12.77 -7.09
CA THR A 51 15.99 11.52 -7.78
C THR A 51 17.12 11.78 -8.76
N VAL A 52 18.15 10.96 -8.71
CA VAL A 52 19.23 10.95 -9.70
C VAL A 52 18.71 10.22 -10.92
N LEU A 53 18.62 10.91 -12.07
CA LEU A 53 18.09 10.35 -13.30
C LEU A 53 19.15 9.66 -14.15
N THR A 54 20.42 10.08 -14.03
CA THR A 54 21.52 9.53 -14.79
C THR A 54 22.64 9.06 -13.87
N GLU A 55 23.14 7.85 -14.11
CA GLU A 55 24.34 7.36 -13.41
C GLU A 55 25.60 7.95 -14.03
N PRO A 56 26.63 8.29 -13.20
CA PRO A 56 27.90 8.80 -13.71
C PRO A 56 28.63 7.72 -14.52
N GLU A 57 29.13 8.09 -15.69
CA GLU A 57 29.97 7.21 -16.50
C GLU A 57 31.44 7.44 -16.22
N ALA A 58 32.18 6.36 -15.91
CA ALA A 58 33.61 6.37 -15.71
C ALA A 58 34.32 5.82 -16.94
N GLY A 59 35.38 6.50 -17.41
CA GLY A 59 36.23 6.03 -18.50
C GLY A 59 37.66 5.73 -18.04
N TRP A 60 38.32 4.78 -18.69
CA TRP A 60 39.73 4.52 -18.54
C TRP A 60 40.54 5.60 -19.26
N VAL A 61 41.48 6.24 -18.58
CA VAL A 61 42.35 7.29 -19.16
C VAL A 61 43.80 6.95 -19.00
N GLY A 62 44.59 7.29 -19.99
CA GLY A 62 46.06 7.21 -19.95
C GLY A 62 46.66 8.26 -19.04
N GLU A 63 47.98 8.16 -18.78
CA GLU A 63 48.69 8.99 -17.82
C GLU A 63 48.63 10.51 -18.10
N THR A 64 48.42 10.90 -19.37
CA THR A 64 48.34 12.31 -19.80
C THR A 64 47.08 12.67 -20.52
N ASP A 65 46.11 11.75 -20.58
CA ASP A 65 44.86 11.96 -21.32
C ASP A 65 43.83 12.79 -20.53
N GLU A 66 43.00 13.52 -21.27
CA GLU A 66 41.86 14.28 -20.71
C GLU A 66 40.85 13.33 -20.06
N LYS A 67 40.44 13.65 -18.81
CA LYS A 67 39.48 12.85 -18.08
C LYS A 67 38.06 13.14 -18.57
N PRO A 68 37.24 12.10 -18.78
CA PRO A 68 35.83 12.29 -19.18
C PRO A 68 35.06 13.02 -18.07
N VAL A 69 34.25 13.99 -18.50
CA VAL A 69 33.31 14.69 -17.61
C VAL A 69 31.94 14.04 -17.77
N SER A 70 31.38 13.63 -16.67
CA SER A 70 30.03 13.05 -16.62
C SER A 70 29.05 14.13 -16.15
N ASP A 71 27.96 14.31 -16.90
CA ASP A 71 26.88 15.21 -16.55
C ASP A 71 25.83 14.48 -15.73
N HIS A 72 25.39 15.08 -14.63
CA HIS A 72 24.33 14.57 -13.79
C HIS A 72 23.04 15.31 -14.05
N THR A 73 21.98 14.56 -14.30
CA THR A 73 20.64 15.13 -14.37
C THR A 73 19.88 14.74 -13.09
N PHE A 74 19.43 15.76 -12.37
CA PHE A 74 18.60 15.57 -11.19
C PHE A 74 17.14 15.79 -11.56
N GLY A 75 16.29 14.88 -11.13
CA GLY A 75 14.84 15.03 -11.12
C GLY A 75 14.36 15.28 -9.70
N SER A 76 13.30 16.02 -9.55
CA SER A 76 12.66 16.17 -8.26
C SER A 76 11.18 15.81 -8.38
N LYS A 77 10.70 15.00 -7.43
CA LYS A 77 9.28 14.67 -7.28
C LYS A 77 8.79 15.14 -5.92
N ILE A 78 7.63 15.78 -5.89
CA ILE A 78 6.99 16.17 -4.64
C ILE A 78 6.08 15.03 -4.21
N ILE A 79 6.25 14.50 -2.99
CA ILE A 79 5.29 13.63 -2.34
C ILE A 79 4.39 14.49 -1.45
N ALA A 80 3.09 14.43 -1.67
CA ALA A 80 2.11 15.14 -0.85
C ALA A 80 1.27 14.14 -0.05
N PRO A 81 0.86 14.51 1.18
CA PRO A 81 -0.07 13.71 1.95
C PRO A 81 -1.49 13.89 1.43
N TYR A 82 -2.21 12.80 1.27
CA TYR A 82 -3.63 12.77 0.93
C TYR A 82 -4.40 12.02 2.00
N LYS A 83 -5.59 12.53 2.31
CA LYS A 83 -6.41 11.99 3.37
C LYS A 83 -7.22 10.79 2.86
N VAL A 84 -7.08 9.66 3.54
CA VAL A 84 -7.95 8.51 3.44
C VAL A 84 -8.80 8.43 4.71
N ALA A 85 -10.10 8.28 4.57
CA ALA A 85 -11.01 8.29 5.70
C ALA A 85 -12.13 7.26 5.53
N LEU A 86 -12.64 6.80 6.67
CA LEU A 86 -13.74 5.86 6.78
C LEU A 86 -14.62 6.28 7.96
N ILE A 87 -15.93 6.27 7.76
CA ILE A 87 -16.91 6.43 8.86
C ILE A 87 -17.68 5.12 9.00
N GLU A 88 -17.72 4.60 10.21
CA GLU A 88 -18.52 3.43 10.56
C GLU A 88 -19.59 3.80 11.59
N LEU A 89 -20.80 3.28 11.42
CA LEU A 89 -21.97 3.57 12.25
C LEU A 89 -22.28 2.39 13.15
N PHE A 90 -22.51 2.67 14.44
CA PHE A 90 -22.84 1.66 15.43
C PHE A 90 -24.08 2.09 16.24
N SER A 91 -24.82 1.13 16.80
CA SER A 91 -25.89 1.42 17.74
C SER A 91 -25.32 1.64 19.16
N ASP A 92 -26.02 2.40 20.00
CA ASP A 92 -25.65 2.63 21.40
C ASP A 92 -25.59 1.38 22.25
N GLU A 93 -26.25 0.30 21.80
CA GLU A 93 -26.18 -1.01 22.45
C GLU A 93 -24.75 -1.59 22.36
N PHE A 94 -24.04 -1.34 21.26
CA PHE A 94 -22.61 -1.66 21.14
C PHE A 94 -21.73 -0.86 22.10
N ARG A 95 -22.14 0.37 22.42
CA ARG A 95 -21.38 1.25 23.32
C ARG A 95 -21.33 0.72 24.76
N ARG A 96 -22.31 -0.11 25.15
CA ARG A 96 -22.32 -0.74 26.48
C ARG A 96 -21.25 -1.82 26.61
N ASP A 97 -20.85 -2.44 25.50
CA ASP A 97 -19.80 -3.47 25.47
C ASP A 97 -18.52 -2.89 24.85
N LYS A 98 -17.80 -2.10 25.65
CA LYS A 98 -16.61 -1.37 25.20
C LYS A 98 -15.50 -2.31 24.69
N ALA A 99 -15.35 -3.49 25.29
CA ALA A 99 -14.32 -4.45 24.92
C ALA A 99 -14.54 -4.99 23.49
N ALA A 100 -15.77 -5.39 23.15
CA ALA A 100 -16.10 -5.86 21.81
C ALA A 100 -15.94 -4.77 20.75
N LEU A 101 -16.24 -3.51 21.10
CA LEU A 101 -16.03 -2.37 20.19
C LEU A 101 -14.54 -2.18 19.90
N TYR A 102 -13.69 -2.14 20.90
CA TYR A 102 -12.25 -2.00 20.73
C TYR A 102 -11.66 -3.11 19.87
N GLU A 103 -12.04 -4.34 20.15
CA GLU A 103 -11.57 -5.48 19.37
C GLU A 103 -11.97 -5.38 17.90
N GLN A 104 -13.21 -4.98 17.61
CA GLN A 104 -13.66 -4.79 16.23
C GLN A 104 -12.95 -3.62 15.53
N LEU A 105 -12.71 -2.51 16.22
CA LEU A 105 -11.95 -1.39 15.68
C LEU A 105 -10.51 -1.78 15.37
N VAL A 106 -9.86 -2.46 16.31
CA VAL A 106 -8.48 -2.92 16.14
C VAL A 106 -8.36 -3.93 15.01
N GLN A 107 -9.34 -4.82 14.85
CA GLN A 107 -9.25 -5.89 13.85
C GLN A 107 -9.70 -5.49 12.43
N ARG A 108 -10.63 -4.58 12.27
CA ARG A 108 -11.26 -4.30 10.95
C ARG A 108 -10.81 -3.02 10.28
N LEU A 109 -10.72 -1.94 11.02
CA LEU A 109 -10.48 -0.61 10.43
C LEU A 109 -9.09 -0.47 9.79
N PRO A 110 -8.01 -0.95 10.41
CA PRO A 110 -6.68 -0.91 9.81
C PRO A 110 -6.63 -1.59 8.45
N GLY A 111 -7.22 -2.78 8.37
CA GLY A 111 -7.28 -3.54 7.13
C GLY A 111 -8.06 -2.85 6.01
N ALA A 112 -9.07 -2.04 6.33
CA ALA A 112 -9.82 -1.29 5.32
C ALA A 112 -8.99 -0.12 4.76
N LEU A 113 -8.30 0.63 5.62
CA LEU A 113 -7.41 1.73 5.20
C LEU A 113 -6.22 1.21 4.38
N GLY A 114 -5.55 0.15 4.87
CA GLY A 114 -4.44 -0.48 4.16
C GLY A 114 -4.85 -1.01 2.79
N ARG A 115 -6.01 -1.69 2.69
CA ARG A 115 -6.53 -2.16 1.40
C ARG A 115 -6.85 -1.01 0.43
N LYS A 116 -7.43 0.09 0.92
CA LYS A 116 -7.72 1.26 0.08
C LYS A 116 -6.44 1.89 -0.44
N PHE A 117 -5.43 2.03 0.42
CA PHE A 117 -4.13 2.54 0.03
C PHE A 117 -3.46 1.62 -1.02
N ASP A 118 -3.39 0.31 -0.76
CA ASP A 118 -2.81 -0.66 -1.69
C ASP A 118 -3.53 -0.64 -3.04
N ARG A 119 -4.86 -0.64 -3.07
CA ARG A 119 -5.65 -0.58 -4.31
C ARG A 119 -5.33 0.66 -5.14
N THR A 120 -5.19 1.82 -4.46
CA THR A 120 -4.83 3.07 -5.14
C THR A 120 -3.41 3.00 -5.71
N VAL A 121 -2.45 2.49 -4.95
CA VAL A 121 -1.07 2.33 -5.42
C VAL A 121 -0.99 1.35 -6.58
N PHE A 122 -1.72 0.23 -6.54
CA PHE A 122 -1.76 -0.75 -7.64
C PHE A 122 -2.49 -0.23 -8.89
N GLY A 123 -3.13 0.94 -8.80
CA GLY A 123 -3.78 1.59 -9.94
C GLY A 123 -5.20 1.13 -10.21
N HIS A 124 -5.85 0.45 -9.25
CA HIS A 124 -7.25 0.04 -9.35
C HIS A 124 -8.21 1.17 -8.99
N ASP A 125 -7.78 2.07 -8.11
CA ASP A 125 -8.51 3.29 -7.78
C ASP A 125 -7.75 4.50 -8.33
N ALA A 126 -8.47 5.57 -8.67
CA ALA A 126 -7.85 6.81 -9.15
C ALA A 126 -6.91 7.39 -8.08
N ALA A 127 -5.79 7.96 -8.53
CA ALA A 127 -4.90 8.70 -7.66
C ALA A 127 -5.64 9.87 -6.99
N PRO A 128 -5.40 10.13 -5.69
CA PRO A 128 -6.08 11.22 -4.97
C PRO A 128 -5.63 12.62 -5.43
N GLY A 129 -4.56 12.72 -6.21
CA GLY A 129 -4.06 13.96 -6.80
C GLY A 129 -2.72 13.79 -7.50
N ASP A 130 -2.22 14.86 -8.12
CA ASP A 130 -1.04 14.85 -9.00
C ASP A 130 0.27 14.47 -8.30
N ASN A 131 0.34 14.65 -7.00
CA ASN A 131 1.51 14.34 -6.19
C ASN A 131 1.44 12.96 -5.51
N PHE A 132 0.65 12.05 -6.09
CA PHE A 132 0.53 10.65 -5.69
C PHE A 132 0.71 9.76 -6.94
N ASP A 133 1.74 8.93 -6.96
CA ASP A 133 1.97 8.01 -8.07
C ASP A 133 1.18 6.71 -7.87
N THR A 134 0.87 6.06 -8.98
CA THR A 134 0.28 4.72 -9.00
C THR A 134 1.11 3.81 -9.92
N LEU A 135 0.97 2.52 -9.75
CA LEU A 135 1.60 1.51 -10.61
C LEU A 135 0.73 1.15 -11.83
N ALA A 136 -0.32 1.94 -12.11
CA ALA A 136 -1.21 1.71 -13.24
C ALA A 136 -0.47 1.71 -14.59
N ALA A 137 0.54 2.58 -14.72
CA ALA A 137 1.34 2.73 -15.94
C ALA A 137 2.52 1.74 -16.06
N ALA A 138 2.69 0.84 -15.10
CA ALA A 138 3.72 -0.21 -15.18
C ALA A 138 3.47 -1.13 -16.40
N PRO A 139 4.52 -1.59 -17.10
CA PRO A 139 4.38 -2.50 -18.24
C PRO A 139 3.59 -3.76 -17.90
N ASP A 140 2.71 -4.17 -18.81
CA ASP A 140 1.92 -5.40 -18.68
C ASP A 140 2.75 -6.61 -19.10
N VAL A 141 2.78 -7.64 -18.26
CA VAL A 141 3.43 -8.91 -18.54
C VAL A 141 2.42 -10.04 -18.33
N ALA A 142 2.12 -10.78 -19.39
CA ALA A 142 1.19 -11.89 -19.32
C ALA A 142 1.81 -13.11 -18.63
N LEU A 143 1.13 -13.61 -17.61
CA LEU A 143 1.41 -14.92 -17.03
C LEU A 143 0.66 -15.98 -17.83
N THR A 144 1.38 -16.71 -18.66
CA THR A 144 0.82 -17.72 -19.58
C THR A 144 0.76 -19.13 -18.98
N GLY A 145 0.85 -19.24 -17.65
CA GLY A 145 0.91 -20.55 -16.97
C GLY A 145 2.21 -21.30 -17.22
N SER A 146 3.28 -20.58 -17.52
CA SER A 146 4.63 -21.12 -17.72
C SER A 146 5.68 -20.21 -17.11
N HIS A 147 6.88 -20.75 -16.92
CA HIS A 147 8.03 -19.98 -16.43
C HIS A 147 8.35 -18.72 -17.25
N GLU A 148 7.97 -18.68 -18.53
CA GLU A 148 8.25 -17.56 -19.43
C GLU A 148 7.64 -16.25 -18.94
N GLY A 149 6.44 -16.27 -18.39
CA GLY A 149 5.79 -15.07 -17.85
C GLY A 149 6.61 -14.42 -16.72
N TYR A 150 7.14 -15.22 -15.80
CA TYR A 150 7.97 -14.70 -14.71
C TYR A 150 9.34 -14.23 -15.22
N VAL A 151 9.94 -14.92 -16.18
CA VAL A 151 11.19 -14.49 -16.81
C VAL A 151 11.01 -13.19 -17.58
N ASN A 152 9.88 -13.01 -18.27
CA ASN A 152 9.55 -11.79 -18.98
C ASN A 152 9.37 -10.60 -18.01
N ALA A 153 8.79 -10.83 -16.83
CA ALA A 153 8.70 -9.80 -15.80
C ALA A 153 10.08 -9.40 -15.26
N LEU A 154 10.95 -10.37 -14.99
CA LEU A 154 12.35 -10.11 -14.62
C LEU A 154 13.08 -9.31 -15.71
N THR A 155 12.90 -9.70 -16.99
CA THR A 155 13.52 -9.02 -18.13
C THR A 155 13.01 -7.58 -18.27
N SER A 156 11.70 -7.34 -18.09
CA SER A 156 11.10 -6.02 -18.16
C SER A 156 11.70 -5.08 -17.11
N VAL A 157 11.79 -5.53 -15.86
CA VAL A 157 12.37 -4.75 -14.76
C VAL A 157 13.87 -4.50 -14.97
N ALA A 158 14.61 -5.53 -15.40
CA ALA A 158 16.04 -5.42 -15.67
C ALA A 158 16.34 -4.47 -16.85
N ALA A 159 15.52 -4.48 -17.90
CA ALA A 159 15.67 -3.58 -19.04
C ALA A 159 15.49 -2.09 -18.63
N ALA A 160 14.71 -1.81 -17.59
CA ALA A 160 14.58 -0.49 -16.99
C ALA A 160 15.71 -0.15 -15.98
N GLY A 161 16.73 -1.02 -15.86
CA GLY A 161 17.84 -0.84 -14.91
C GLY A 161 17.47 -1.10 -13.46
N GLY A 162 16.34 -1.80 -13.19
CA GLY A 162 15.91 -2.21 -11.85
C GLY A 162 16.38 -3.64 -11.51
N ASP A 163 16.40 -3.96 -10.21
CA ASP A 163 16.51 -5.33 -9.73
C ASP A 163 15.21 -5.73 -9.01
N LEU A 164 14.51 -6.73 -9.55
CA LEU A 164 13.26 -7.18 -8.99
C LEU A 164 13.47 -7.70 -7.57
N SER A 165 12.94 -6.99 -6.59
CA SER A 165 13.11 -7.31 -5.17
C SER A 165 12.03 -8.24 -4.64
N HIS A 166 10.76 -8.02 -5.02
CA HIS A 166 9.61 -8.79 -4.51
C HIS A 166 8.54 -8.99 -5.58
N TRP A 167 7.82 -10.11 -5.43
CA TRP A 167 6.58 -10.39 -6.11
C TRP A 167 5.39 -10.10 -5.20
N VAL A 168 4.39 -9.42 -5.69
CA VAL A 168 3.09 -9.28 -5.01
C VAL A 168 2.06 -10.03 -5.82
N LEU A 169 1.53 -11.10 -5.26
CA LEU A 169 0.62 -12.01 -5.95
C LEU A 169 -0.79 -11.98 -5.33
N SER A 170 -1.79 -12.12 -6.18
CA SER A 170 -3.15 -12.42 -5.74
C SER A 170 -3.25 -13.87 -5.25
N PRO A 171 -4.28 -14.23 -4.45
CA PRO A 171 -4.51 -15.62 -4.08
C PRO A 171 -4.66 -16.57 -5.29
N THR A 172 -5.21 -16.08 -6.39
CA THR A 172 -5.36 -16.86 -7.64
C THR A 172 -4.04 -17.05 -8.35
N ALA A 173 -3.20 -16.01 -8.42
CA ALA A 173 -1.86 -16.12 -8.99
C ALA A 173 -0.93 -17.00 -8.15
N GLU A 174 -1.07 -17.00 -6.84
CA GLU A 174 -0.35 -17.93 -5.96
C GLU A 174 -0.65 -19.39 -6.31
N ILE A 175 -1.94 -19.73 -6.48
CA ILE A 175 -2.34 -21.09 -6.88
C ILE A 175 -1.80 -21.42 -8.27
N GLY A 176 -1.82 -20.47 -9.20
CA GLY A 176 -1.19 -20.63 -10.52
C GLY A 176 0.30 -20.93 -10.40
N ALA A 177 1.03 -20.14 -9.61
CA ALA A 177 2.46 -20.31 -9.39
C ALA A 177 2.84 -21.66 -8.74
N LEU A 178 1.97 -22.19 -7.86
CA LEU A 178 2.17 -23.51 -7.25
C LEU A 178 2.05 -24.66 -8.28
N ASN A 179 1.27 -24.47 -9.33
CA ASN A 179 1.09 -25.45 -10.40
C ASN A 179 2.14 -25.32 -11.51
N ASP A 180 2.85 -24.19 -11.56
CA ASP A 180 3.86 -23.95 -12.58
C ASP A 180 5.13 -24.77 -12.30
N VAL A 181 5.59 -25.48 -13.32
CA VAL A 181 6.79 -26.31 -13.27
C VAL A 181 7.75 -25.91 -14.38
N ASP A 182 9.04 -26.18 -14.17
CA ASP A 182 10.04 -26.05 -15.24
C ASP A 182 9.93 -27.15 -16.27
N ALA A 183 10.76 -27.09 -17.32
CA ALA A 183 10.81 -28.10 -18.35
C ALA A 183 11.19 -29.51 -17.84
N ALA A 184 11.75 -29.63 -16.65
CA ALA A 184 12.10 -30.86 -15.97
C ALA A 184 11.05 -31.32 -14.95
N GLY A 185 9.91 -30.62 -14.84
CA GLY A 185 8.82 -30.94 -13.91
C GLY A 185 9.09 -30.49 -12.46
N LYS A 186 10.07 -29.60 -12.22
CA LYS A 186 10.34 -29.07 -10.87
C LYS A 186 9.47 -27.84 -10.60
N PRO A 187 8.88 -27.72 -9.40
CA PRO A 187 8.14 -26.53 -9.03
C PRO A 187 9.00 -25.25 -9.14
N LEU A 188 8.44 -24.21 -9.73
CA LEU A 188 9.08 -22.90 -9.82
C LEU A 188 8.90 -22.10 -8.55
N PHE A 189 7.77 -22.29 -7.87
CA PHE A 189 7.45 -21.65 -6.63
C PHE A 189 7.94 -22.52 -5.45
N LEU A 190 8.78 -21.94 -4.61
CA LEU A 190 9.23 -22.58 -3.39
C LEU A 190 8.44 -22.00 -2.21
N PRO A 191 7.45 -22.75 -1.67
CA PRO A 191 6.68 -22.29 -0.53
C PRO A 191 7.58 -22.18 0.70
N ASP A 192 7.42 -21.09 1.47
CA ASP A 192 8.12 -20.89 2.73
C ASP A 192 7.14 -21.02 3.89
N VAL A 193 7.41 -21.94 4.79
CA VAL A 193 6.54 -22.27 5.93
C VAL A 193 6.82 -21.39 7.16
N GLN A 194 7.92 -20.64 7.16
CA GLN A 194 8.40 -19.87 8.31
C GLN A 194 8.39 -18.35 8.10
N ALA A 195 8.01 -17.89 6.94
CA ALA A 195 8.20 -16.49 6.60
C ALA A 195 7.10 -15.58 7.14
N ASP A 196 7.53 -14.46 7.64
CA ASP A 196 6.72 -13.36 8.13
C ASP A 196 5.95 -12.69 6.98
N GLY A 197 4.77 -13.23 6.66
CA GLY A 197 3.89 -12.76 5.59
C GLY A 197 4.40 -12.94 4.16
N THR A 198 5.51 -13.63 3.96
CA THR A 198 6.00 -14.10 2.67
C THR A 198 5.41 -15.49 2.44
N ILE A 199 4.85 -15.74 1.26
CA ILE A 199 4.24 -17.03 0.93
C ILE A 199 5.24 -18.02 0.33
N GLY A 200 6.40 -17.55 -0.09
CA GLY A 200 7.44 -18.33 -0.71
C GLY A 200 8.33 -17.47 -1.59
N SER A 201 9.09 -18.10 -2.49
CA SER A 201 9.95 -17.41 -3.43
C SER A 201 9.79 -17.95 -4.85
N ILE A 202 9.92 -17.05 -5.83
CA ILE A 202 9.99 -17.35 -7.26
C ILE A 202 11.32 -16.84 -7.76
N TYR A 203 12.15 -17.73 -8.33
CA TYR A 203 13.52 -17.39 -8.77
C TYR A 203 14.36 -16.69 -7.67
N ALA A 204 14.31 -17.23 -6.45
CA ALA A 204 15.03 -16.74 -5.28
C ALA A 204 14.62 -15.31 -4.82
N ARG A 205 13.49 -14.80 -5.30
CA ARG A 205 12.91 -13.53 -4.87
C ARG A 205 11.63 -13.77 -4.09
N PRO A 206 11.46 -13.14 -2.93
CA PRO A 206 10.32 -13.39 -2.06
C PRO A 206 9.00 -12.97 -2.72
N ALA A 207 7.97 -13.76 -2.49
CA ALA A 207 6.59 -13.50 -2.93
C ALA A 207 5.69 -13.21 -1.74
N VAL A 208 4.86 -12.20 -1.87
CA VAL A 208 3.94 -11.71 -0.85
C VAL A 208 2.52 -11.75 -1.39
N LYS A 209 1.57 -12.14 -0.55
CA LYS A 209 0.17 -12.23 -0.94
C LYS A 209 -0.62 -10.96 -0.61
N SER A 210 -1.37 -10.45 -1.60
CA SER A 210 -2.32 -9.36 -1.41
C SER A 210 -3.60 -9.61 -2.18
N LYS A 211 -4.75 -9.45 -1.51
CA LYS A 211 -6.05 -9.45 -2.20
C LYS A 211 -6.30 -8.13 -2.95
N ALA A 212 -5.63 -7.06 -2.54
CA ALA A 212 -5.83 -5.74 -3.11
C ALA A 212 -5.21 -5.59 -4.50
N VAL A 213 -4.31 -6.51 -4.91
CA VAL A 213 -3.64 -6.47 -6.22
C VAL A 213 -4.48 -7.02 -7.36
N ALA A 214 -5.51 -7.83 -7.03
CA ALA A 214 -6.34 -8.48 -8.05
C ALA A 214 -7.48 -7.57 -8.50
N GLU A 215 -7.48 -7.21 -9.79
CA GLU A 215 -8.61 -6.56 -10.45
C GLU A 215 -8.57 -6.77 -11.97
N GLY A 216 -9.69 -7.15 -12.55
CA GLY A 216 -9.77 -7.46 -13.99
C GLY A 216 -8.79 -8.58 -14.38
N THR A 217 -7.89 -8.28 -15.28
CA THR A 217 -6.83 -9.20 -15.73
C THR A 217 -5.56 -9.13 -14.86
N THR A 218 -5.43 -8.10 -14.01
CA THR A 218 -4.24 -7.95 -13.15
C THR A 218 -4.33 -8.93 -11.99
N VAL A 219 -3.32 -9.78 -11.87
CA VAL A 219 -3.24 -10.83 -10.85
C VAL A 219 -2.02 -10.66 -9.92
N GLY A 220 -1.12 -9.76 -10.25
CA GLY A 220 0.06 -9.48 -9.45
C GLY A 220 0.82 -8.26 -9.91
N ILE A 221 1.82 -7.88 -9.13
CA ILE A 221 2.82 -6.85 -9.46
C ILE A 221 4.18 -7.36 -9.03
N ALA A 222 5.15 -7.20 -9.89
CA ALA A 222 6.54 -7.49 -9.62
C ALA A 222 7.36 -6.20 -9.79
N GLY A 223 8.41 -6.00 -9.00
CA GLY A 223 9.21 -4.81 -9.19
C GLY A 223 10.32 -4.58 -8.18
N ASP A 224 11.02 -3.50 -8.43
CA ASP A 224 12.05 -2.97 -7.53
C ASP A 224 11.42 -2.02 -6.50
N TRP A 225 11.02 -2.58 -5.37
CA TRP A 225 10.37 -1.83 -4.29
C TRP A 225 11.30 -0.84 -3.57
N SER A 226 12.61 -0.92 -3.80
CA SER A 226 13.55 0.09 -3.30
C SER A 226 13.32 1.47 -3.92
N GLN A 227 12.72 1.51 -5.10
CA GLN A 227 12.36 2.71 -5.84
C GLN A 227 11.02 3.32 -5.41
N ALA A 228 10.26 2.62 -4.59
CA ALA A 228 9.00 3.08 -4.05
C ALA A 228 9.16 3.67 -2.65
N VAL A 229 8.49 4.80 -2.43
CA VAL A 229 8.53 5.51 -1.15
C VAL A 229 7.12 5.84 -0.73
N TRP A 230 6.79 5.59 0.52
CA TRP A 230 5.54 6.01 1.11
C TRP A 230 5.78 6.81 2.39
N GLY A 231 4.85 7.68 2.74
CA GLY A 231 4.96 8.47 3.95
C GLY A 231 3.62 8.76 4.59
N SER A 232 3.66 9.08 5.86
CA SER A 232 2.51 9.55 6.64
C SER A 232 2.89 10.78 7.43
N VAL A 233 1.93 11.71 7.60
CA VAL A 233 2.14 12.96 8.39
C VAL A 233 2.03 12.65 9.86
N GLU A 234 0.95 12.00 10.22
CA GLU A 234 0.63 11.58 11.58
C GLU A 234 0.08 10.15 11.53
N GLY A 235 -0.02 9.53 12.69
CA GLY A 235 -0.70 8.24 12.81
C GLY A 235 -2.18 8.31 12.43
N ILE A 236 -2.88 7.21 12.63
CA ILE A 236 -4.33 7.15 12.42
C ILE A 236 -5.02 8.01 13.47
N LYS A 237 -5.90 8.90 13.00
CA LYS A 237 -6.79 9.69 13.87
C LYS A 237 -8.14 9.01 13.95
N ILE A 238 -8.61 8.77 15.17
CA ILE A 238 -9.92 8.16 15.43
C ILE A 238 -10.75 9.18 16.22
N LYS A 239 -11.94 9.47 15.70
CA LYS A 239 -12.90 10.40 16.33
C LYS A 239 -14.23 9.70 16.49
N PHE A 240 -14.92 10.00 17.59
CA PHE A 240 -16.23 9.47 17.92
C PHE A 240 -17.23 10.62 17.98
N SER A 241 -18.44 10.39 17.50
CA SER A 241 -19.54 11.34 17.62
C SER A 241 -20.87 10.60 17.73
N ASP A 242 -21.71 11.03 18.65
CA ASP A 242 -23.10 10.57 18.85
C ASP A 242 -24.13 11.64 18.44
N GLN A 243 -23.68 12.87 18.15
CA GLN A 243 -24.55 14.01 17.85
C GLN A 243 -24.51 14.46 16.39
N ALA A 244 -23.70 13.79 15.57
CA ALA A 244 -23.57 14.16 14.16
C ALA A 244 -24.77 13.70 13.33
N THR A 245 -25.03 14.42 12.24
CA THR A 245 -25.87 13.94 11.14
C THR A 245 -24.96 13.51 10.01
N ILE A 246 -25.10 12.25 9.57
CA ILE A 246 -24.26 11.64 8.55
C ILE A 246 -25.09 11.38 7.32
N THR A 247 -24.55 11.76 6.16
CA THR A 247 -25.16 11.48 4.86
C THR A 247 -24.61 10.16 4.33
N LYS A 248 -25.50 9.19 4.05
CA LYS A 248 -25.17 7.92 3.42
C LYS A 248 -26.01 7.77 2.14
N GLY A 249 -25.38 8.02 1.01
CA GLY A 249 -26.08 8.12 -0.27
C GLY A 249 -27.03 9.31 -0.28
N SER A 250 -28.33 9.05 -0.46
CA SER A 250 -29.40 10.06 -0.39
C SER A 250 -29.94 10.30 1.02
N ASP A 251 -29.60 9.44 1.98
CA ASP A 251 -30.22 9.43 3.30
C ASP A 251 -29.38 10.23 4.31
N GLN A 252 -30.08 11.07 5.09
CA GLN A 252 -29.50 11.74 6.24
C GLN A 252 -29.84 10.96 7.52
N ILE A 253 -28.80 10.52 8.22
CA ILE A 253 -28.93 9.75 9.45
C ILE A 253 -28.55 10.67 10.61
N ASN A 254 -29.53 11.07 11.40
CA ASN A 254 -29.29 11.78 12.65
C ASN A 254 -29.00 10.73 13.73
N LEU A 255 -27.77 10.76 14.26
CA LEU A 255 -27.30 9.74 15.20
C LEU A 255 -28.03 9.81 16.53
N TRP A 256 -28.25 11.03 17.04
CA TRP A 256 -28.96 11.25 18.29
C TRP A 256 -30.39 10.69 18.31
N GLN A 257 -31.14 10.93 17.22
CA GLN A 257 -32.52 10.45 17.13
C GLN A 257 -32.64 8.93 16.99
N ARG A 258 -31.56 8.25 16.58
CA ARG A 258 -31.56 6.81 16.31
C ARG A 258 -30.76 6.00 17.33
N ASN A 259 -30.33 6.62 18.44
CA ASN A 259 -29.47 5.98 19.43
C ASN A 259 -28.25 5.31 18.80
N MET A 260 -27.54 6.06 17.95
CA MET A 260 -26.37 5.59 17.24
C MET A 260 -25.16 6.48 17.52
N PHE A 261 -23.97 5.94 17.33
CA PHE A 261 -22.74 6.71 17.28
C PHE A 261 -21.92 6.37 16.03
N ALA A 262 -21.07 7.27 15.62
CA ALA A 262 -20.18 7.12 14.49
C ALA A 262 -18.73 7.10 14.95
N VAL A 263 -17.93 6.31 14.30
CA VAL A 263 -16.49 6.27 14.41
C VAL A 263 -15.89 6.74 13.09
N LEU A 264 -15.19 7.87 13.12
CA LEU A 264 -14.42 8.36 11.98
C LEU A 264 -12.97 7.95 12.18
N VAL A 265 -12.41 7.27 11.19
CA VAL A 265 -11.00 6.93 11.13
C VAL A 265 -10.39 7.59 9.91
N GLU A 266 -9.32 8.33 10.10
CA GLU A 266 -8.62 9.04 9.04
C GLU A 266 -7.11 8.89 9.17
N ALA A 267 -6.42 8.82 8.02
CA ALA A 267 -4.97 8.84 7.93
C ALA A 267 -4.55 9.70 6.73
N GLU A 268 -3.37 10.31 6.81
CA GLU A 268 -2.79 11.10 5.74
C GLU A 268 -1.58 10.35 5.20
N LEU A 269 -1.69 9.87 3.96
CA LEU A 269 -0.70 9.01 3.31
C LEU A 269 -0.27 9.61 1.98
N GLY A 270 1.00 9.44 1.63
CA GLY A 270 1.56 9.77 0.34
C GLY A 270 2.34 8.59 -0.23
N PHE A 271 2.42 8.51 -1.55
CA PHE A 271 3.18 7.48 -2.25
C PHE A 271 3.83 8.05 -3.51
N ARG A 272 5.08 7.69 -3.74
CA ARG A 272 5.82 8.03 -4.96
C ARG A 272 6.71 6.88 -5.40
N VAL A 273 6.90 6.79 -6.71
CA VAL A 273 7.83 5.87 -7.36
C VAL A 273 8.86 6.68 -8.15
N ALA A 274 10.12 6.34 -8.03
CA ALA A 274 11.17 7.00 -8.81
C ALA A 274 10.97 6.75 -10.31
N ASP A 275 10.82 5.48 -10.70
CA ASP A 275 10.53 5.06 -12.07
C ASP A 275 9.52 3.90 -12.08
N VAL A 276 8.36 4.11 -12.71
CA VAL A 276 7.30 3.12 -12.82
C VAL A 276 7.69 1.94 -13.73
N ASN A 277 8.61 2.14 -14.68
CA ASN A 277 9.08 1.07 -15.57
C ASN A 277 9.91 0.01 -14.85
N ARG A 278 10.38 0.27 -13.63
CA ARG A 278 11.01 -0.71 -12.75
C ARG A 278 10.01 -1.62 -12.04
N PHE A 279 8.75 -1.55 -12.45
CA PHE A 279 7.66 -2.44 -12.04
C PHE A 279 7.03 -3.10 -13.26
N ALA A 280 6.42 -4.26 -13.07
CA ALA A 280 5.67 -4.97 -14.10
C ALA A 280 4.34 -5.43 -13.51
N LYS A 281 3.25 -5.17 -14.22
CA LYS A 281 1.92 -5.71 -13.90
C LYS A 281 1.83 -7.11 -14.47
N LEU A 282 1.53 -8.05 -13.60
CA LEU A 282 1.31 -9.44 -13.99
C LEU A 282 -0.16 -9.61 -14.36
N THR A 283 -0.41 -9.93 -15.61
CA THR A 283 -1.76 -10.14 -16.13
C THR A 283 -1.98 -11.61 -16.48
N GLN A 284 -3.16 -12.12 -16.18
CA GLN A 284 -3.58 -13.44 -16.62
C GLN A 284 -4.71 -13.25 -17.64
N ALA A 285 -4.63 -13.97 -18.77
CA ALA A 285 -5.74 -13.99 -19.69
C ALA A 285 -6.99 -14.43 -18.92
N ALA A 286 -8.11 -13.71 -19.09
CA ALA A 286 -9.37 -14.16 -18.54
C ALA A 286 -9.57 -15.60 -19.04
N ALA A 287 -9.80 -16.55 -18.11
CA ALA A 287 -10.15 -17.90 -18.47
C ALA A 287 -11.34 -17.80 -19.42
N GLY A 288 -11.14 -18.18 -20.68
CA GLY A 288 -12.14 -18.03 -21.71
C GLY A 288 -13.46 -18.65 -21.25
N GLU A 289 -14.55 -17.89 -21.42
CA GLU A 289 -15.91 -18.41 -21.32
C GLU A 289 -16.13 -19.53 -22.34
#